data_3006e0eb0017053e72f48f9b99514a28
#
_entry.id   3006e0eb0017053e72f48f9b99514a28
#
_cell.length_a   1.000
_cell.length_b   1.000
_cell.length_c   1.000
_cell.angle_alpha   90.00
_cell.angle_beta   90.00
_cell.angle_gamma   90.00
#
_symmetry.space_group_name_H-M   'P 1'
#
loop_
_entity.id
_entity.type
_entity.pdbx_description
1 polymer ?
#
loop_
_entity_poly.entity_id
_entity_poly.type
_entity_poly.pdbx_seq_one_letter_code
_entity_poly.pdbx_strand_id
1 'polypeptide(L)'
;ALKTENNTYSKMSMAEFISAITVEGEAEYDTALSEAANSLVPEMEYPVFAIGIANDGSFTTNATVQMVKTAETPTNDWEIKDEKVTDIQYNATIYPKWDEAYAVILERKMYFEGASDAEMVNDLLAARGGSFLNDLCITRAKVEFTNLIPNEDYYLFLIACTPDGAPKTGEKLNVKKVDVKTQAAKPTGAVYTLNVFNVSKTTAKISVSVNTEGEGQTFLTNYITKADLESRAASSSESEALKKHMDELIDSSLESWNAGHPNSKMDRKEFLSRLLPGESQTGSGSSAEISGLTEGTDYYAYVIGIKADGTYTTEPFKKEFTTIADKKSKITLQPGLSSWRFESVFPGINNYQFDILAVPGNDSEKLYGKYFEDTDEWAGKTSAEIVELLLKESPYAGDRWMAPRKVAYGKMMYVYCIGYDTDGIPTDIVKLTHQSKNTEGSEGSGMAQTISIDKTETIAVAR
;
A
#
# COMPACT_ATOMS: atom_id res chain seq x y z
N ALA A 1 57.72 2.94 8.59
CA ALA A 1 57.69 2.39 7.24
C ALA A 1 56.89 3.30 6.29
N LEU A 2 57.38 3.58 5.09
CA LEU A 2 56.79 4.52 4.15
C LEU A 2 56.13 3.77 2.98
N LYS A 3 54.91 4.14 2.63
CA LYS A 3 54.16 3.53 1.55
C LYS A 3 54.76 3.81 0.19
N THR A 4 55.01 2.80 -0.65
CA THR A 4 55.64 2.94 -1.94
C THR A 4 54.70 3.49 -3.03
N GLU A 5 53.38 3.32 -2.92
CA GLU A 5 52.41 3.73 -3.94
C GLU A 5 52.34 5.24 -4.18
N ASN A 6 52.57 6.06 -3.18
CA ASN A 6 52.59 7.53 -3.33
C ASN A 6 53.99 8.13 -3.30
N ASN A 7 54.97 7.33 -3.43
CA ASN A 7 56.42 7.55 -3.56
C ASN A 7 56.91 9.01 -3.46
N THR A 8 56.41 9.75 -2.45
CA THR A 8 56.78 11.14 -2.17
C THR A 8 58.28 11.21 -1.88
N TYR A 9 58.81 10.16 -1.27
CA TYR A 9 60.21 10.10 -0.83
C TYR A 9 61.17 9.58 -1.89
N SER A 10 60.73 8.91 -2.97
CA SER A 10 61.62 8.40 -4.03
C SER A 10 62.19 9.48 -4.93
N LYS A 11 61.58 10.68 -4.91
CA LYS A 11 62.02 11.84 -5.68
C LYS A 11 62.83 12.86 -4.85
N MET A 12 62.96 12.60 -3.56
CA MET A 12 63.70 13.49 -2.64
C MET A 12 65.22 13.22 -2.78
N SER A 13 65.98 14.27 -2.63
CA SER A 13 67.40 14.09 -2.39
C SER A 13 67.61 13.42 -1.02
N MET A 14 68.77 12.82 -0.79
CA MET A 14 69.08 12.18 0.48
C MET A 14 68.97 13.15 1.65
N ALA A 15 69.30 14.40 1.48
CA ALA A 15 69.21 15.45 2.50
C ALA A 15 67.77 15.80 2.83
N GLU A 16 66.88 15.92 1.82
CA GLU A 16 65.46 16.19 1.98
C GLU A 16 64.77 14.99 2.65
N PHE A 17 65.11 13.78 2.22
CA PHE A 17 64.61 12.55 2.80
C PHE A 17 64.96 12.42 4.29
N ILE A 18 66.20 12.66 4.65
CA ILE A 18 66.71 12.65 6.01
C ILE A 18 66.00 13.72 6.86
N SER A 19 65.84 14.93 6.34
CA SER A 19 65.13 16.01 7.01
C SER A 19 63.67 15.63 7.32
N ALA A 20 63.00 15.00 6.37
CA ALA A 20 61.61 14.55 6.53
C ALA A 20 61.47 13.49 7.63
N ILE A 21 62.35 12.52 7.70
CA ILE A 21 62.27 11.42 8.69
C ILE A 21 62.73 11.85 10.09
N THR A 22 63.64 12.86 10.20
CA THR A 22 64.07 13.40 11.51
C THR A 22 62.99 14.24 12.22
N VAL A 23 61.99 14.71 11.50
CA VAL A 23 60.84 15.43 12.08
C VAL A 23 59.80 14.45 12.64
N GLU A 24 59.74 13.24 12.12
CA GLU A 24 58.72 12.23 12.48
C GLU A 24 59.28 11.09 13.36
N GLY A 25 60.59 10.98 13.54
CA GLY A 25 61.23 9.85 14.22
C GLY A 25 61.96 10.20 15.48
N GLU A 26 61.83 9.37 16.51
CA GLU A 26 62.69 9.42 17.69
C GLU A 26 64.01 8.74 17.40
N ALA A 27 65.06 9.36 17.87
CA ALA A 27 66.43 8.83 17.80
C ALA A 27 66.89 8.39 19.18
N GLU A 28 67.14 7.10 19.33
CA GLU A 28 68.09 6.66 20.34
C GLU A 28 68.41 5.18 20.19
N TYR A 29 69.73 4.79 19.84
CA TYR A 29 70.08 3.44 20.23
C TYR A 29 71.56 3.13 20.02
N ASP A 30 72.20 2.81 21.12
CA ASP A 30 73.51 2.16 21.14
C ASP A 30 73.45 0.64 20.91
N THR A 31 72.25 0.09 20.77
CA THR A 31 72.00 -1.34 20.69
C THR A 31 70.94 -1.68 19.63
N ALA A 32 70.78 -2.95 19.27
CA ALA A 32 69.83 -3.42 18.25
C ALA A 32 68.41 -3.02 18.63
N LEU A 33 67.79 -2.26 17.75
CA LEU A 33 66.37 -1.84 17.84
C LEU A 33 65.46 -2.94 17.37
N SER A 34 64.40 -3.23 18.11
CA SER A 34 63.28 -4.09 17.67
C SER A 34 62.00 -3.35 17.92
N GLU A 35 61.43 -2.74 16.88
CA GLU A 35 60.18 -2.04 16.91
C GLU A 35 59.15 -2.72 15.96
N ALA A 36 57.88 -2.75 16.39
CA ALA A 36 56.79 -3.23 15.58
C ALA A 36 56.12 -2.06 14.85
N ALA A 37 56.19 -2.04 13.54
CA ALA A 37 55.41 -1.13 12.75
C ALA A 37 53.93 -1.57 12.71
N ASN A 38 53.05 -0.66 13.18
CA ASN A 38 51.60 -0.90 13.24
C ASN A 38 50.90 -0.25 12.05
N SER A 39 49.68 -0.71 11.77
CA SER A 39 48.80 -0.15 10.72
C SER A 39 49.36 -0.23 9.29
N LEU A 40 50.18 -1.23 9.02
CA LEU A 40 50.65 -1.51 7.68
C LEU A 40 49.51 -2.13 6.82
N VAL A 41 49.45 -1.70 5.55
CA VAL A 41 48.54 -2.31 4.59
C VAL A 41 49.12 -3.66 4.13
N PRO A 42 48.34 -4.75 4.13
CA PRO A 42 48.79 -6.06 3.60
C PRO A 42 49.24 -5.95 2.14
N GLU A 43 50.13 -6.88 1.75
CA GLU A 43 50.67 -7.02 0.37
C GLU A 43 51.37 -5.77 -0.18
N MET A 44 51.64 -4.78 0.65
CA MET A 44 52.29 -3.56 0.29
C MET A 44 53.80 -3.59 0.54
N GLU A 45 54.59 -3.06 -0.36
CA GLU A 45 56.03 -2.89 -0.14
C GLU A 45 56.32 -1.60 0.61
N TYR A 46 57.09 -1.71 1.66
CA TYR A 46 57.51 -0.57 2.48
C TYR A 46 59.04 -0.49 2.51
N PRO A 47 59.65 0.66 2.20
CA PRO A 47 61.06 0.86 2.50
C PRO A 47 61.26 1.03 4.03
N VAL A 48 62.05 0.15 4.59
CA VAL A 48 62.56 0.29 5.95
C VAL A 48 64.00 0.77 5.85
N PHE A 49 64.32 1.82 6.55
CA PHE A 49 65.66 2.42 6.50
C PHE A 49 66.18 2.70 7.91
N ALA A 50 67.48 2.65 8.02
CA ALA A 50 68.23 3.01 9.23
C ALA A 50 69.39 3.95 8.85
N ILE A 51 69.63 4.92 9.71
CA ILE A 51 70.73 5.89 9.56
C ILE A 51 71.27 6.26 10.95
N GLY A 52 72.59 6.29 11.08
CA GLY A 52 73.21 6.73 12.31
C GLY A 52 73.26 8.23 12.43
N ILE A 53 72.91 8.77 13.62
CA ILE A 53 72.88 10.20 13.93
C ILE A 53 73.75 10.39 15.19
N ALA A 54 74.68 11.35 15.21
CA ALA A 54 75.44 11.72 16.39
C ALA A 54 74.64 12.68 17.30
N ASN A 55 75.04 12.86 18.56
CA ASN A 55 74.37 13.69 19.54
C ASN A 55 74.26 15.19 19.11
N ASP A 56 75.04 15.64 18.16
CA ASP A 56 74.98 16.98 17.56
C ASP A 56 74.05 17.08 16.38
N GLY A 57 73.32 15.99 16.02
CA GLY A 57 72.43 15.89 14.89
C GLY A 57 73.12 15.60 13.53
N SER A 58 74.43 15.41 13.51
CA SER A 58 75.16 15.03 12.31
C SER A 58 74.96 13.54 11.95
N PHE A 59 74.89 13.22 10.66
CA PHE A 59 74.78 11.79 10.23
C PHE A 59 76.13 11.10 10.25
N THR A 60 76.15 9.98 10.94
CA THR A 60 77.37 9.17 11.14
C THR A 60 77.49 8.02 10.12
N THR A 61 76.40 7.68 9.49
CA THR A 61 76.37 6.62 8.44
C THR A 61 75.51 7.04 7.26
N ASN A 62 75.69 6.37 6.09
CA ASN A 62 74.73 6.41 5.01
C ASN A 62 73.47 5.67 5.41
N ALA A 63 72.31 6.07 4.85
CA ALA A 63 71.07 5.37 5.08
C ALA A 63 71.14 3.94 4.44
N THR A 64 70.81 2.92 5.24
CA THR A 64 70.57 1.59 4.72
C THR A 64 69.09 1.42 4.50
N VAL A 65 68.69 1.01 3.29
CA VAL A 65 67.28 0.80 2.90
C VAL A 65 67.06 -0.66 2.59
N GLN A 66 66.02 -1.26 3.20
CA GLN A 66 65.57 -2.59 2.89
C GLN A 66 64.10 -2.53 2.51
N MET A 67 63.72 -3.11 1.36
CA MET A 67 62.34 -3.25 0.98
C MET A 67 61.77 -4.47 1.72
N VAL A 68 60.63 -4.26 2.41
CA VAL A 68 59.89 -5.28 3.13
C VAL A 68 58.47 -5.32 2.60
N LYS A 69 58.04 -6.48 2.10
CA LYS A 69 56.66 -6.68 1.70
C LYS A 69 55.87 -7.23 2.87
N THR A 70 54.76 -6.59 3.21
CA THR A 70 53.83 -7.15 4.20
C THR A 70 53.21 -8.45 3.68
N ALA A 71 52.91 -9.33 4.60
CA ALA A 71 52.22 -10.60 4.26
C ALA A 71 50.85 -10.37 3.66
N GLU A 72 50.35 -11.28 2.90
CA GLU A 72 48.98 -11.32 2.43
C GLU A 72 48.05 -11.38 3.63
N THR A 73 46.88 -10.71 3.53
CA THR A 73 45.81 -10.89 4.51
C THR A 73 45.38 -12.34 4.47
N PRO A 74 45.43 -13.07 5.61
CA PRO A 74 44.93 -14.44 5.63
C PRO A 74 43.45 -14.45 5.20
N THR A 75 43.05 -15.44 4.45
CA THR A 75 41.67 -15.67 4.07
C THR A 75 40.80 -15.75 5.33
N ASN A 76 39.80 -14.90 5.48
CA ASN A 76 38.91 -14.94 6.62
C ASN A 76 38.05 -16.20 6.62
N ASP A 77 37.70 -16.68 7.78
CA ASP A 77 36.70 -17.71 8.01
C ASP A 77 35.77 -17.23 9.12
N TRP A 78 34.59 -17.75 9.15
CA TRP A 78 33.53 -17.30 10.09
C TRP A 78 33.01 -18.51 10.87
N GLU A 79 32.95 -18.40 12.17
CA GLU A 79 32.25 -19.33 13.05
C GLU A 79 30.86 -18.76 13.36
N ILE A 80 29.81 -19.58 13.22
CA ILE A 80 28.44 -19.22 13.47
C ILE A 80 28.01 -19.89 14.78
N LYS A 81 27.48 -19.10 15.72
CA LYS A 81 27.00 -19.59 17.02
C LYS A 81 25.62 -19.05 17.36
N ASP A 82 25.04 -19.62 18.39
CA ASP A 82 23.74 -19.21 18.95
C ASP A 82 22.61 -19.19 17.90
N GLU A 83 22.66 -20.08 16.92
CA GLU A 83 21.68 -20.18 15.88
C GLU A 83 20.29 -20.50 16.44
N LYS A 84 19.31 -19.72 16.03
CA LYS A 84 17.88 -19.96 16.32
C LYS A 84 17.08 -19.76 15.05
N VAL A 85 16.35 -20.79 14.65
CA VAL A 85 15.49 -20.77 13.48
C VAL A 85 14.05 -21.01 13.91
N THR A 86 13.16 -20.13 13.50
CA THR A 86 11.69 -20.32 13.61
C THR A 86 11.08 -20.49 12.22
N ASP A 87 9.78 -20.41 12.13
CA ASP A 87 9.08 -20.41 10.85
C ASP A 87 9.27 -19.11 10.06
N ILE A 88 9.53 -17.98 10.75
CA ILE A 88 9.62 -16.65 10.13
C ILE A 88 10.88 -15.86 10.52
N GLN A 89 11.79 -16.46 11.26
CA GLN A 89 12.94 -15.73 11.78
C GLN A 89 14.20 -16.62 11.85
N TYR A 90 15.35 -16.01 11.56
CA TYR A 90 16.67 -16.57 11.78
C TYR A 90 17.54 -15.60 12.58
N ASN A 91 18.14 -16.09 13.65
CA ASN A 91 19.08 -15.35 14.49
C ASN A 91 20.39 -16.12 14.62
N ALA A 92 21.51 -15.43 14.57
CA ALA A 92 22.83 -16.01 14.82
C ALA A 92 23.83 -14.98 15.33
N THR A 93 24.95 -15.45 15.87
CA THR A 93 26.12 -14.65 16.16
C THR A 93 27.28 -15.11 15.27
N ILE A 94 27.81 -14.17 14.47
CA ILE A 94 28.92 -14.43 13.55
C ILE A 94 30.23 -14.00 14.21
N TYR A 95 31.22 -14.86 14.24
CA TYR A 95 32.57 -14.62 14.74
C TYR A 95 33.55 -14.73 13.58
N PRO A 96 34.05 -13.59 13.02
CA PRO A 96 35.12 -13.65 12.04
C PRO A 96 36.41 -14.09 12.70
N LYS A 97 37.21 -14.84 11.99
CA LYS A 97 38.53 -15.28 12.47
C LYS A 97 39.52 -14.12 12.52
N TRP A 98 39.33 -13.16 11.62
CA TRP A 98 40.14 -11.94 11.51
C TRP A 98 39.21 -10.73 11.45
N ASP A 99 39.62 -9.62 12.03
CA ASP A 99 38.90 -8.34 11.95
C ASP A 99 39.03 -7.76 10.54
N GLU A 100 38.18 -8.20 9.65
CA GLU A 100 38.09 -7.81 8.25
C GLU A 100 36.63 -7.57 7.89
N ALA A 101 36.40 -6.61 6.99
CA ALA A 101 35.05 -6.30 6.52
C ALA A 101 34.42 -7.48 5.78
N TYR A 102 33.20 -7.81 6.13
CA TYR A 102 32.43 -8.86 5.49
C TYR A 102 30.93 -8.50 5.45
N ALA A 103 30.22 -8.94 4.43
CA ALA A 103 28.77 -8.83 4.36
C ALA A 103 28.09 -10.08 4.89
N VAL A 104 26.94 -9.90 5.56
CA VAL A 104 26.08 -11.00 6.04
C VAL A 104 24.72 -10.88 5.37
N ILE A 105 24.37 -11.82 4.54
CA ILE A 105 23.17 -11.78 3.70
C ILE A 105 22.44 -13.11 3.77
N LEU A 106 21.13 -13.08 3.98
CA LEU A 106 20.27 -14.26 3.92
C LEU A 106 19.34 -14.14 2.72
N GLU A 107 19.37 -15.11 1.81
CA GLU A 107 18.53 -15.13 0.60
C GLU A 107 18.01 -16.53 0.29
N ARG A 108 16.88 -16.62 -0.40
CA ARG A 108 16.27 -17.89 -0.79
C ARG A 108 17.21 -18.68 -1.70
N LYS A 109 17.44 -19.93 -1.32
CA LYS A 109 18.38 -20.84 -2.03
C LYS A 109 18.01 -21.04 -3.49
N MET A 110 16.72 -21.06 -3.81
CA MET A 110 16.22 -21.30 -5.17
C MET A 110 16.73 -20.31 -6.22
N TYR A 111 17.10 -19.09 -5.82
CA TYR A 111 17.62 -18.08 -6.76
C TYR A 111 19.05 -18.37 -7.24
N PHE A 112 19.74 -19.29 -6.59
CA PHE A 112 21.16 -19.55 -6.80
C PHE A 112 21.44 -20.99 -7.23
N GLU A 113 20.43 -21.73 -7.67
CA GLU A 113 20.61 -23.11 -8.13
C GLU A 113 21.52 -23.16 -9.35
N GLY A 114 22.64 -23.89 -9.22
CA GLY A 114 23.61 -24.07 -10.29
C GLY A 114 24.58 -22.91 -10.52
N ALA A 115 24.45 -21.80 -9.79
CA ALA A 115 25.34 -20.66 -9.92
C ALA A 115 26.66 -20.88 -9.16
N SER A 116 27.77 -20.39 -9.71
CA SER A 116 29.06 -20.29 -9.04
C SER A 116 29.06 -19.21 -7.96
N ASP A 117 30.02 -19.25 -7.02
CA ASP A 117 30.13 -18.23 -5.97
C ASP A 117 30.26 -16.80 -6.54
N ALA A 118 30.99 -16.65 -7.64
CA ALA A 118 31.16 -15.36 -8.28
C ALA A 118 29.85 -14.84 -8.91
N GLU A 119 29.08 -15.71 -9.55
CA GLU A 119 27.75 -15.37 -10.09
C GLU A 119 26.80 -14.98 -8.98
N MET A 120 26.72 -15.78 -7.90
CA MET A 120 25.88 -15.48 -6.73
C MET A 120 26.21 -14.12 -6.11
N VAL A 121 27.50 -13.80 -5.93
CA VAL A 121 27.95 -12.52 -5.39
C VAL A 121 27.57 -11.36 -6.31
N ASN A 122 27.70 -11.54 -7.63
CA ASN A 122 27.31 -10.52 -8.59
C ASN A 122 25.78 -10.27 -8.58
N ASP A 123 24.95 -11.32 -8.50
CA ASP A 123 23.50 -11.20 -8.42
C ASP A 123 23.08 -10.51 -7.12
N LEU A 124 23.68 -10.90 -5.98
CA LEU A 124 23.46 -10.24 -4.70
C LEU A 124 23.85 -8.76 -4.73
N LEU A 125 24.99 -8.46 -5.36
CA LEU A 125 25.48 -7.10 -5.49
C LEU A 125 24.56 -6.24 -6.35
N ALA A 126 24.09 -6.77 -7.49
CA ALA A 126 23.13 -6.10 -8.37
C ALA A 126 21.80 -5.81 -7.64
N ALA A 127 21.28 -6.78 -6.89
CA ALA A 127 20.06 -6.61 -6.09
C ALA A 127 20.19 -5.52 -5.00
N ARG A 128 21.41 -5.20 -4.57
CA ARG A 128 21.73 -4.17 -3.55
C ARG A 128 22.27 -2.86 -4.12
N GLY A 129 22.09 -2.62 -5.41
CA GLY A 129 22.49 -1.38 -6.05
C GLY A 129 24.01 -1.20 -6.19
N GLY A 130 24.77 -2.30 -6.20
CA GLY A 130 26.21 -2.31 -6.47
C GLY A 130 27.12 -2.19 -5.23
N SER A 131 26.58 -2.30 -4.02
CA SER A 131 27.37 -2.28 -2.78
C SER A 131 26.71 -3.07 -1.65
N PHE A 132 27.52 -3.72 -0.81
CA PHE A 132 27.08 -4.39 0.43
C PHE A 132 27.23 -3.49 1.67
N LEU A 133 27.35 -2.19 1.51
CA LEU A 133 27.63 -1.29 2.63
C LEU A 133 26.60 -1.40 3.76
N ASN A 134 25.34 -1.64 3.44
CA ASN A 134 24.26 -1.80 4.43
C ASN A 134 24.28 -3.15 5.15
N ASP A 135 24.92 -4.16 4.59
CA ASP A 135 25.04 -5.51 5.13
C ASP A 135 26.42 -5.75 5.77
N LEU A 136 27.27 -4.68 5.86
CA LEU A 136 28.66 -4.78 6.23
C LEU A 136 28.87 -4.91 7.74
N CYS A 137 29.71 -5.86 8.10
CA CYS A 137 30.21 -6.09 9.45
C CYS A 137 31.76 -6.09 9.42
N ILE A 138 32.41 -5.71 10.53
CA ILE A 138 33.89 -5.71 10.64
C ILE A 138 34.36 -6.66 11.72
N THR A 139 33.60 -6.74 12.82
CA THR A 139 33.91 -7.57 13.98
C THR A 139 32.78 -8.56 14.21
N ARG A 140 32.73 -9.21 15.38
CA ARG A 140 31.60 -10.03 15.80
C ARG A 140 30.26 -9.32 15.56
N ALA A 141 29.34 -9.97 14.86
CA ALA A 141 28.00 -9.44 14.58
C ALA A 141 26.90 -10.38 15.12
N LYS A 142 25.87 -9.77 15.73
CA LYS A 142 24.59 -10.47 15.93
C LYS A 142 23.68 -10.09 14.77
N VAL A 143 23.16 -11.11 14.10
CA VAL A 143 22.26 -10.94 12.97
C VAL A 143 20.88 -11.46 13.31
N GLU A 144 19.87 -10.75 12.80
CA GLU A 144 18.48 -11.10 12.92
C GLU A 144 17.79 -10.86 11.58
N PHE A 145 17.25 -11.92 11.00
CA PHE A 145 16.44 -11.85 9.78
C PHE A 145 15.01 -12.24 10.14
N THR A 146 14.07 -11.39 9.79
CA THR A 146 12.64 -11.52 10.09
C THR A 146 11.81 -11.59 8.83
N ASN A 147 10.53 -11.94 8.96
CA ASN A 147 9.59 -12.07 7.84
C ASN A 147 10.02 -13.12 6.81
N LEU A 148 10.68 -14.15 7.26
CA LEU A 148 11.07 -15.26 6.41
C LEU A 148 9.84 -16.10 6.04
N ILE A 149 9.95 -16.81 4.92
CA ILE A 149 8.91 -17.74 4.45
C ILE A 149 9.04 -19.04 5.24
N PRO A 150 7.96 -19.57 5.83
CA PRO A 150 7.99 -20.87 6.49
C PRO A 150 8.34 -22.01 5.52
N ASN A 151 8.98 -23.05 6.06
CA ASN A 151 9.39 -24.26 5.33
C ASN A 151 10.16 -23.97 4.03
N GLU A 152 10.98 -22.93 4.04
CA GLU A 152 11.76 -22.48 2.89
C GLU A 152 13.25 -22.65 3.13
N ASP A 153 14.01 -22.95 2.08
CA ASP A 153 15.44 -23.11 2.12
C ASP A 153 16.15 -21.80 1.74
N TYR A 154 17.12 -21.40 2.56
CA TYR A 154 17.91 -20.18 2.41
C TYR A 154 19.41 -20.51 2.39
N TYR A 155 20.20 -19.63 1.80
CA TYR A 155 21.62 -19.51 2.04
C TYR A 155 21.90 -18.29 2.92
N LEU A 156 22.62 -18.50 4.03
CA LEU A 156 23.33 -17.45 4.72
C LEU A 156 24.69 -17.27 4.05
N PHE A 157 24.88 -16.14 3.41
CA PHE A 157 26.14 -15.76 2.78
C PHE A 157 26.98 -14.93 3.75
N LEU A 158 28.24 -15.29 3.89
CA LEU A 158 29.28 -14.50 4.53
C LEU A 158 30.31 -14.21 3.44
N ILE A 159 30.46 -12.94 3.05
CA ILE A 159 31.24 -12.52 1.88
C ILE A 159 32.32 -11.54 2.33
N ALA A 160 33.58 -11.85 2.09
CA ALA A 160 34.68 -10.93 2.38
C ALA A 160 34.56 -9.66 1.50
N CYS A 161 34.64 -8.50 2.15
CA CYS A 161 34.48 -7.20 1.51
C CYS A 161 35.67 -6.27 1.80
N THR A 162 35.76 -5.22 1.04
CA THR A 162 36.54 -4.03 1.37
C THR A 162 35.74 -3.13 2.32
N PRO A 163 36.36 -2.20 3.06
CA PRO A 163 35.67 -1.34 3.99
C PRO A 163 34.60 -0.41 3.39
N ASP A 164 34.61 -0.22 2.09
CA ASP A 164 33.60 0.51 1.31
C ASP A 164 32.44 -0.36 0.83
N GLY A 165 32.39 -1.65 1.24
CA GLY A 165 31.29 -2.58 0.92
C GLY A 165 31.40 -3.24 -0.44
N ALA A 166 32.51 -3.14 -1.15
CA ALA A 166 32.74 -3.90 -2.37
C ALA A 166 33.19 -5.35 -2.02
N PRO A 167 32.64 -6.40 -2.67
CA PRO A 167 33.11 -7.75 -2.47
C PRO A 167 34.54 -7.91 -3.00
N LYS A 168 35.35 -8.72 -2.32
CA LYS A 168 36.64 -9.14 -2.88
C LYS A 168 36.42 -10.03 -4.09
N THR A 169 37.25 -9.89 -5.14
CA THR A 169 37.06 -10.56 -6.44
C THR A 169 38.29 -11.41 -6.84
N GLY A 170 38.14 -12.23 -7.86
CA GLY A 170 39.20 -13.08 -8.40
C GLY A 170 39.69 -14.09 -7.36
N GLU A 171 41.00 -14.25 -7.23
CA GLU A 171 41.65 -15.18 -6.27
C GLU A 171 41.37 -14.79 -4.80
N LYS A 172 40.94 -13.56 -4.54
CA LYS A 172 40.59 -13.04 -3.20
C LYS A 172 39.11 -13.17 -2.87
N LEU A 173 38.30 -13.67 -3.81
CA LEU A 173 36.89 -13.96 -3.53
C LEU A 173 36.81 -15.02 -2.42
N ASN A 174 36.16 -14.65 -1.33
CA ASN A 174 35.94 -15.50 -0.18
C ASN A 174 34.50 -15.45 0.23
N VAL A 175 33.79 -16.55 0.01
CA VAL A 175 32.35 -16.70 0.28
C VAL A 175 32.11 -17.96 1.06
N LYS A 176 31.48 -17.86 2.20
CA LYS A 176 30.97 -19.00 2.96
C LYS A 176 29.46 -19.02 2.82
N LYS A 177 28.91 -20.17 2.43
CA LYS A 177 27.48 -20.42 2.34
C LYS A 177 27.06 -21.42 3.40
N VAL A 178 26.01 -21.11 4.12
CA VAL A 178 25.42 -21.99 5.13
C VAL A 178 23.96 -22.22 4.80
N ASP A 179 23.56 -23.48 4.74
CA ASP A 179 22.16 -23.84 4.55
C ASP A 179 21.36 -23.51 5.80
N VAL A 180 20.29 -22.77 5.62
CA VAL A 180 19.31 -22.43 6.65
C VAL A 180 17.94 -22.85 6.17
N LYS A 181 17.23 -23.64 6.97
CA LYS A 181 15.85 -24.03 6.68
C LYS A 181 14.93 -23.54 7.76
N THR A 182 13.94 -22.71 7.39
CA THR A 182 12.90 -22.26 8.32
C THR A 182 11.98 -23.42 8.70
N GLN A 183 11.38 -23.33 9.88
CA GLN A 183 10.40 -24.33 10.34
C GLN A 183 9.12 -24.22 9.52
N ALA A 184 8.34 -25.29 9.47
CA ALA A 184 7.02 -25.26 8.88
C ALA A 184 6.07 -24.39 9.74
N ALA A 185 5.16 -23.67 9.10
CA ALA A 185 4.09 -22.95 9.79
C ALA A 185 3.18 -23.92 10.54
N LYS A 186 2.67 -23.49 11.68
CA LYS A 186 1.74 -24.28 12.51
C LYS A 186 0.48 -23.47 12.75
N PRO A 187 -0.67 -24.15 12.93
CA PRO A 187 -1.86 -23.51 13.47
C PRO A 187 -1.54 -22.80 14.79
N THR A 188 -2.14 -21.65 14.98
CA THR A 188 -1.92 -20.83 16.18
C THR A 188 -3.18 -20.77 17.05
N GLY A 189 -3.04 -20.41 18.32
CA GLY A 189 -4.15 -20.06 19.20
C GLY A 189 -4.68 -18.64 18.99
N ALA A 190 -4.33 -17.99 17.87
CA ALA A 190 -4.78 -16.66 17.54
C ALA A 190 -6.30 -16.61 17.38
N VAL A 191 -6.93 -15.69 18.11
CA VAL A 191 -8.37 -15.39 18.02
C VAL A 191 -8.51 -13.94 17.57
N TYR A 192 -9.09 -13.76 16.40
CA TYR A 192 -9.34 -12.43 15.85
C TYR A 192 -10.70 -11.90 16.24
N THR A 193 -10.76 -10.60 16.51
CA THR A 193 -12.01 -9.84 16.66
C THR A 193 -12.06 -8.83 15.52
N LEU A 194 -13.11 -8.88 14.72
CA LEU A 194 -13.34 -8.03 13.58
C LEU A 194 -14.50 -7.08 13.87
N ASN A 195 -14.27 -5.78 13.72
CA ASN A 195 -15.32 -4.76 13.81
C ASN A 195 -15.50 -4.08 12.46
N VAL A 196 -16.76 -3.84 12.10
CA VAL A 196 -17.16 -3.08 10.92
C VAL A 196 -17.89 -1.83 11.41
N PHE A 197 -17.50 -0.67 10.92
CA PHE A 197 -18.05 0.63 11.33
C PHE A 197 -17.99 1.64 10.18
N ASN A 198 -18.63 2.81 10.35
CA ASN A 198 -18.72 3.84 9.33
C ASN A 198 -19.20 3.29 7.97
N VAL A 199 -20.21 2.42 8.02
CA VAL A 199 -20.80 1.83 6.82
C VAL A 199 -21.58 2.92 6.09
N SER A 200 -21.29 3.07 4.80
CA SER A 200 -21.98 3.98 3.87
C SER A 200 -22.68 3.17 2.76
N LYS A 201 -23.05 3.82 1.66
CA LYS A 201 -23.59 3.17 0.46
C LYS A 201 -22.55 2.31 -0.24
N THR A 202 -21.30 2.79 -0.30
CA THR A 202 -20.24 2.20 -1.13
C THR A 202 -18.93 1.96 -0.40
N THR A 203 -18.86 2.30 0.90
CA THR A 203 -17.67 2.14 1.72
C THR A 203 -18.02 1.60 3.11
N ALA A 204 -17.06 0.98 3.76
CA ALA A 204 -17.09 0.65 5.18
C ALA A 204 -15.67 0.66 5.73
N LYS A 205 -15.53 0.81 7.05
CA LYS A 205 -14.24 0.63 7.73
C LYS A 205 -14.26 -0.66 8.54
N ILE A 206 -13.13 -1.38 8.49
CA ILE A 206 -12.91 -2.57 9.30
C ILE A 206 -11.74 -2.34 10.24
N SER A 207 -11.82 -2.91 11.44
CA SER A 207 -10.67 -3.01 12.33
C SER A 207 -10.56 -4.44 12.87
N VAL A 208 -9.31 -4.89 13.00
CA VAL A 208 -8.98 -6.20 13.52
C VAL A 208 -8.18 -6.04 14.80
N SER A 209 -8.55 -6.80 15.83
CA SER A 209 -7.71 -7.01 16.99
C SER A 209 -7.49 -8.51 17.18
N VAL A 210 -6.41 -8.88 17.86
CA VAL A 210 -6.03 -10.26 18.11
C VAL A 210 -5.74 -10.44 19.59
N ASN A 211 -5.97 -11.65 20.13
CA ASN A 211 -5.59 -12.00 21.48
C ASN A 211 -4.05 -12.08 21.65
N THR A 212 -3.58 -12.19 22.88
CA THR A 212 -2.13 -12.25 23.20
C THR A 212 -1.40 -13.39 22.48
N GLU A 213 -2.07 -14.55 22.30
CA GLU A 213 -1.50 -15.71 21.59
C GLU A 213 -1.34 -15.44 20.08
N GLY A 214 -2.05 -14.46 19.56
CA GLY A 214 -1.97 -14.03 18.17
C GLY A 214 -1.02 -12.84 17.91
N GLU A 215 -0.41 -12.27 18.94
CA GLU A 215 0.54 -11.18 18.76
C GLU A 215 1.71 -11.62 17.88
N GLY A 216 2.05 -10.80 16.87
CA GLY A 216 3.10 -11.11 15.90
C GLY A 216 2.70 -12.13 14.81
N GLN A 217 1.46 -12.63 14.83
CA GLN A 217 0.96 -13.49 13.74
C GLN A 217 0.48 -12.64 12.57
N THR A 218 0.74 -13.13 11.36
CA THR A 218 0.29 -12.49 10.13
C THR A 218 -1.14 -12.91 9.78
N PHE A 219 -1.92 -11.99 9.21
CA PHE A 219 -3.28 -12.25 8.76
C PHE A 219 -3.63 -11.40 7.55
N LEU A 220 -4.67 -11.78 6.83
CA LEU A 220 -5.29 -10.99 5.79
C LEU A 220 -6.75 -10.74 6.11
N THR A 221 -7.25 -9.59 5.65
CA THR A 221 -8.66 -9.22 5.73
C THR A 221 -9.23 -9.03 4.34
N ASN A 222 -10.48 -9.38 4.16
CA ASN A 222 -11.20 -9.07 2.94
C ASN A 222 -12.72 -9.05 3.20
N TYR A 223 -13.50 -8.85 2.15
CA TYR A 223 -14.95 -8.90 2.20
C TYR A 223 -15.51 -9.69 1.00
N ILE A 224 -16.72 -10.20 1.16
CA ILE A 224 -17.46 -10.95 0.15
C ILE A 224 -18.95 -10.65 0.31
N THR A 225 -19.73 -10.64 -0.77
CA THR A 225 -21.19 -10.56 -0.62
C THR A 225 -21.74 -11.81 0.03
N LYS A 226 -22.81 -11.67 0.81
CA LYS A 226 -23.49 -12.81 1.43
C LYS A 226 -23.93 -13.82 0.38
N ALA A 227 -24.50 -13.36 -0.73
CA ALA A 227 -24.95 -14.20 -1.83
C ALA A 227 -23.81 -14.99 -2.50
N ASP A 228 -22.63 -14.35 -2.71
CA ASP A 228 -21.47 -15.05 -3.28
C ASP A 228 -20.92 -16.10 -2.33
N LEU A 229 -20.82 -15.78 -1.02
CA LEU A 229 -20.40 -16.78 -0.02
C LEU A 229 -21.36 -17.98 0.04
N GLU A 230 -22.67 -17.74 0.05
CA GLU A 230 -23.68 -18.81 0.05
C GLU A 230 -23.57 -19.68 -1.21
N SER A 231 -23.35 -19.07 -2.37
CA SER A 231 -23.12 -19.77 -3.63
C SER A 231 -21.87 -20.65 -3.60
N ARG A 232 -20.76 -20.13 -3.09
CA ARG A 232 -19.49 -20.86 -2.95
C ARG A 232 -19.57 -21.99 -1.92
N ALA A 233 -20.27 -21.77 -0.84
CA ALA A 233 -20.45 -22.74 0.23
C ALA A 233 -21.47 -23.86 -0.11
N ALA A 234 -22.20 -23.76 -1.20
CA ALA A 234 -23.16 -24.78 -1.63
C ALA A 234 -22.51 -26.17 -1.87
N SER A 235 -21.22 -26.22 -2.20
CA SER A 235 -20.46 -27.45 -2.45
C SER A 235 -19.32 -27.71 -1.45
N SER A 236 -19.14 -26.83 -0.43
CA SER A 236 -18.08 -26.92 0.57
C SER A 236 -18.54 -26.30 1.89
N SER A 237 -17.67 -26.27 2.90
CA SER A 237 -17.93 -25.47 4.11
C SER A 237 -17.73 -23.97 3.83
N GLU A 238 -18.38 -23.10 4.60
CA GLU A 238 -18.13 -21.65 4.53
C GLU A 238 -16.66 -21.30 4.76
N SER A 239 -15.99 -22.02 5.66
CA SER A 239 -14.57 -21.83 5.94
C SER A 239 -13.72 -22.12 4.70
N GLU A 240 -13.96 -23.22 4.01
CA GLU A 240 -13.27 -23.56 2.77
C GLU A 240 -13.58 -22.57 1.65
N ALA A 241 -14.83 -22.11 1.54
CA ALA A 241 -15.24 -21.11 0.57
C ALA A 241 -14.49 -19.78 0.79
N LEU A 242 -14.34 -19.33 2.04
CA LEU A 242 -13.59 -18.12 2.39
C LEU A 242 -12.08 -18.27 2.14
N LYS A 243 -11.48 -19.43 2.48
CA LYS A 243 -10.07 -19.72 2.16
C LYS A 243 -9.84 -19.69 0.66
N LYS A 244 -10.70 -20.35 -0.12
CA LYS A 244 -10.61 -20.35 -1.58
C LYS A 244 -10.78 -18.95 -2.17
N HIS A 245 -11.71 -18.15 -1.66
CA HIS A 245 -11.89 -16.77 -2.08
C HIS A 245 -10.63 -15.94 -1.81
N MET A 246 -10.00 -16.11 -0.64
CA MET A 246 -8.74 -15.44 -0.32
C MET A 246 -7.61 -15.86 -1.27
N ASP A 247 -7.50 -17.16 -1.60
CA ASP A 247 -6.52 -17.67 -2.55
C ASP A 247 -6.68 -17.04 -3.94
N GLU A 248 -7.92 -16.96 -4.44
CA GLU A 248 -8.24 -16.32 -5.73
C GLU A 248 -7.82 -14.84 -5.76
N LEU A 249 -8.03 -14.11 -4.66
CA LEU A 249 -7.64 -12.71 -4.54
C LEU A 249 -6.11 -12.54 -4.51
N ILE A 250 -5.41 -13.39 -3.76
CA ILE A 250 -3.94 -13.40 -3.72
C ILE A 250 -3.38 -13.67 -5.12
N ASP A 251 -3.88 -14.69 -5.81
CA ASP A 251 -3.42 -15.08 -7.13
C ASP A 251 -3.68 -13.98 -8.17
N SER A 252 -4.88 -13.37 -8.16
CA SER A 252 -5.20 -12.23 -9.03
C SER A 252 -4.30 -11.02 -8.79
N SER A 253 -3.98 -10.74 -7.50
CA SER A 253 -3.08 -9.65 -7.13
C SER A 253 -1.65 -9.93 -7.59
N LEU A 254 -1.18 -11.17 -7.45
CA LEU A 254 0.12 -11.63 -7.94
C LEU A 254 0.23 -11.53 -9.46
N GLU A 255 -0.80 -11.98 -10.19
CA GLU A 255 -0.84 -11.87 -11.65
C GLU A 255 -0.76 -10.40 -12.10
N SER A 256 -1.52 -9.53 -11.45
CA SER A 256 -1.49 -8.09 -11.72
C SER A 256 -0.12 -7.48 -11.44
N TRP A 257 0.51 -7.85 -10.33
CA TRP A 257 1.87 -7.44 -10.01
C TRP A 257 2.86 -7.88 -11.08
N ASN A 258 2.87 -9.16 -11.43
CA ASN A 258 3.79 -9.75 -12.40
C ASN A 258 3.61 -9.19 -13.81
N ALA A 259 2.38 -8.82 -14.18
CA ALA A 259 2.09 -8.13 -15.43
C ALA A 259 2.69 -6.72 -15.48
N GLY A 260 2.64 -5.99 -14.36
CA GLY A 260 3.24 -4.66 -14.22
C GLY A 260 4.78 -4.67 -14.07
N HIS A 261 5.36 -5.80 -13.67
CA HIS A 261 6.79 -5.93 -13.37
C HIS A 261 7.42 -7.13 -14.09
N PRO A 262 7.48 -7.14 -15.43
CA PRO A 262 7.90 -8.31 -16.22
C PRO A 262 9.33 -8.76 -15.95
N ASN A 263 10.21 -7.83 -15.52
CA ASN A 263 11.63 -8.09 -15.21
C ASN A 263 11.89 -8.45 -13.74
N SER A 264 10.86 -8.45 -12.89
CA SER A 264 10.95 -8.70 -11.44
C SER A 264 9.77 -9.54 -10.97
N LYS A 265 9.45 -10.60 -11.71
CA LYS A 265 8.37 -11.51 -11.38
C LYS A 265 8.64 -12.23 -10.07
N MET A 266 7.60 -12.39 -9.28
CA MET A 266 7.62 -13.12 -8.02
C MET A 266 6.82 -14.42 -8.12
N ASP A 267 7.16 -15.40 -7.31
CA ASP A 267 6.27 -16.51 -6.99
C ASP A 267 5.28 -16.11 -5.89
N ARG A 268 4.30 -16.96 -5.62
CA ARG A 268 3.25 -16.70 -4.62
C ARG A 268 3.84 -16.51 -3.20
N LYS A 269 4.84 -17.29 -2.83
CA LYS A 269 5.46 -17.21 -1.50
C LYS A 269 6.21 -15.90 -1.31
N GLU A 270 6.98 -15.49 -2.30
CA GLU A 270 7.68 -14.20 -2.28
C GLU A 270 6.69 -13.04 -2.25
N PHE A 271 5.63 -13.10 -3.05
CA PHE A 271 4.56 -12.09 -3.04
C PHE A 271 3.93 -11.96 -1.65
N LEU A 272 3.53 -13.08 -1.03
CA LEU A 272 2.98 -13.08 0.33
C LEU A 272 3.98 -12.57 1.36
N SER A 273 5.27 -12.91 1.26
CA SER A 273 6.28 -12.43 2.20
C SER A 273 6.45 -10.91 2.19
N ARG A 274 6.17 -10.27 1.05
CA ARG A 274 6.19 -8.80 0.89
C ARG A 274 4.87 -8.15 1.24
N LEU A 275 3.74 -8.82 0.96
CA LEU A 275 2.39 -8.33 1.24
C LEU A 275 2.09 -8.33 2.75
N LEU A 276 2.33 -9.44 3.42
CA LEU A 276 1.90 -9.67 4.80
C LEU A 276 2.44 -8.64 5.81
N PRO A 277 3.70 -8.16 5.75
CA PRO A 277 4.18 -7.13 6.68
C PRO A 277 3.43 -5.79 6.57
N GLY A 278 2.87 -5.49 5.39
CA GLY A 278 2.10 -4.26 5.15
C GLY A 278 0.62 -4.39 5.53
N GLU A 279 0.04 -5.56 5.26
CA GLU A 279 -1.40 -5.82 5.46
C GLU A 279 -1.70 -6.33 6.87
N SER A 280 -0.80 -7.14 7.46
CA SER A 280 -0.96 -7.63 8.81
C SER A 280 -0.37 -6.66 9.82
N GLN A 281 -1.20 -5.77 10.33
CA GLN A 281 -0.76 -4.92 11.44
C GLN A 281 -0.78 -5.71 12.74
N THR A 282 0.38 -5.92 13.30
CA THR A 282 0.57 -6.48 14.65
C THR A 282 0.10 -5.48 15.68
N GLY A 283 -0.99 -5.78 16.37
CA GLY A 283 -1.49 -4.96 17.46
C GLY A 283 -2.89 -4.40 17.25
N SER A 284 -3.57 -4.12 18.33
CA SER A 284 -4.93 -3.57 18.36
C SER A 284 -4.99 -2.21 17.66
N GLY A 285 -5.79 -2.10 16.60
CA GLY A 285 -6.21 -0.81 16.07
C GLY A 285 -5.90 -0.49 14.63
N SER A 286 -5.55 -1.45 13.78
CA SER A 286 -5.51 -1.19 12.36
C SER A 286 -6.93 -1.08 11.79
N SER A 287 -7.24 0.03 11.15
CA SER A 287 -8.48 0.17 10.39
C SER A 287 -8.16 0.31 8.92
N ALA A 288 -8.70 -0.58 8.11
CA ALA A 288 -8.70 -0.46 6.65
C ALA A 288 -10.05 0.06 6.18
N GLU A 289 -10.05 0.88 5.13
CA GLU A 289 -11.26 1.28 4.43
C GLU A 289 -11.48 0.37 3.24
N ILE A 290 -12.66 -0.23 3.16
CA ILE A 290 -13.13 -0.98 2.00
C ILE A 290 -14.02 -0.09 1.17
N SER A 291 -13.86 -0.09 -0.16
CA SER A 291 -14.58 0.74 -1.11
C SER A 291 -15.09 -0.09 -2.29
N GLY A 292 -15.93 0.53 -3.13
CA GLY A 292 -16.51 -0.16 -4.27
C GLY A 292 -17.65 -1.12 -3.91
N LEU A 293 -18.20 -0.99 -2.70
CA LEU A 293 -19.36 -1.76 -2.27
C LEU A 293 -20.61 -1.35 -3.06
N THR A 294 -21.56 -2.27 -3.20
CA THR A 294 -22.87 -2.00 -3.78
C THR A 294 -23.84 -1.58 -2.67
N GLU A 295 -24.61 -0.53 -2.89
CA GLU A 295 -25.61 -0.06 -1.94
C GLU A 295 -26.67 -1.13 -1.62
N GLY A 296 -27.20 -1.12 -0.41
CA GLY A 296 -28.26 -2.00 0.04
C GLY A 296 -27.94 -3.48 -0.02
N THR A 297 -26.65 -3.83 0.04
CA THR A 297 -26.17 -5.20 -0.13
C THR A 297 -25.59 -5.74 1.15
N ASP A 298 -25.90 -6.99 1.45
CA ASP A 298 -25.35 -7.74 2.59
C ASP A 298 -23.97 -8.28 2.26
N TYR A 299 -23.03 -8.04 3.16
CA TYR A 299 -21.65 -8.47 3.07
C TYR A 299 -21.19 -9.20 4.33
N TYR A 300 -20.17 -10.02 4.17
CA TYR A 300 -19.30 -10.46 5.24
C TYR A 300 -17.92 -9.83 5.07
N ALA A 301 -17.45 -9.09 6.05
CA ALA A 301 -16.02 -8.86 6.22
C ALA A 301 -15.44 -10.09 6.94
N TYR A 302 -14.23 -10.50 6.58
CA TYR A 302 -13.58 -11.64 7.23
C TYR A 302 -12.09 -11.44 7.39
N VAL A 303 -11.52 -12.13 8.38
CA VAL A 303 -10.08 -12.16 8.67
C VAL A 303 -9.65 -13.61 8.82
N ILE A 304 -8.44 -13.91 8.34
CA ILE A 304 -7.84 -15.23 8.41
C ILE A 304 -6.34 -15.13 8.64
N GLY A 305 -5.81 -15.91 9.58
CA GLY A 305 -4.37 -16.05 9.79
C GLY A 305 -3.73 -16.83 8.64
N ILE A 306 -2.65 -16.29 8.08
CA ILE A 306 -1.93 -16.87 6.96
C ILE A 306 -0.44 -16.55 7.07
N LYS A 307 0.43 -17.47 6.64
CA LYS A 307 1.88 -17.30 6.53
C LYS A 307 2.31 -17.14 5.07
N ALA A 308 3.54 -16.70 4.89
CA ALA A 308 4.09 -16.43 3.55
C ALA A 308 4.17 -17.67 2.64
N ASP A 309 4.18 -18.87 3.18
CA ASP A 309 4.09 -20.11 2.40
C ASP A 309 2.68 -20.45 1.91
N GLY A 310 1.67 -19.63 2.28
CA GLY A 310 0.26 -19.85 1.98
C GLY A 310 -0.48 -20.71 3.00
N THR A 311 0.19 -21.17 4.07
CA THR A 311 -0.46 -21.95 5.13
C THR A 311 -1.39 -21.10 5.96
N TYR A 312 -2.66 -21.48 6.03
CA TYR A 312 -3.64 -20.88 6.94
C TYR A 312 -3.39 -21.35 8.37
N THR A 313 -3.23 -20.39 9.28
CA THR A 313 -2.90 -20.65 10.70
C THR A 313 -4.11 -20.59 11.63
N THR A 314 -5.23 -20.06 11.13
CA THR A 314 -6.53 -20.02 11.84
C THR A 314 -7.68 -20.36 10.89
N GLU A 315 -8.83 -20.66 11.45
CA GLU A 315 -10.09 -20.62 10.71
C GLU A 315 -10.48 -19.16 10.42
N PRO A 316 -11.22 -18.88 9.31
CA PRO A 316 -11.72 -17.55 9.02
C PRO A 316 -12.71 -17.09 10.10
N PHE A 317 -12.54 -15.87 10.57
CA PHE A 317 -13.55 -15.19 11.39
C PHE A 317 -14.26 -14.15 10.53
N LYS A 318 -15.59 -14.16 10.51
CA LYS A 318 -16.41 -13.25 9.69
C LYS A 318 -17.35 -12.39 10.52
N LYS A 319 -17.65 -11.19 10.00
CA LYS A 319 -18.63 -10.25 10.57
C LYS A 319 -19.57 -9.77 9.48
N GLU A 320 -20.87 -9.93 9.68
CA GLU A 320 -21.90 -9.45 8.76
C GLU A 320 -22.09 -7.94 8.89
N PHE A 321 -22.34 -7.28 7.76
CA PHE A 321 -22.78 -5.90 7.69
C PHE A 321 -23.57 -5.67 6.41
N THR A 322 -24.43 -4.62 6.41
CA THR A 322 -25.23 -4.24 5.25
C THR A 322 -24.91 -2.80 4.89
N THR A 323 -24.63 -2.52 3.62
CA THR A 323 -24.43 -1.14 3.13
C THR A 323 -25.75 -0.37 3.17
N ILE A 324 -25.66 0.94 3.34
CA ILE A 324 -26.85 1.79 3.34
C ILE A 324 -27.49 1.74 1.96
N ALA A 325 -28.78 1.45 1.89
CA ALA A 325 -29.57 1.57 0.67
C ALA A 325 -30.27 2.93 0.61
N ASP A 326 -30.44 3.45 -0.58
CA ASP A 326 -31.40 4.53 -0.77
C ASP A 326 -32.81 4.02 -0.45
N LYS A 327 -33.46 4.68 0.48
CA LYS A 327 -34.87 4.41 0.74
C LYS A 327 -35.67 4.85 -0.49
N LYS A 328 -36.30 3.90 -1.17
CA LYS A 328 -37.22 4.21 -2.26
C LYS A 328 -38.55 4.71 -1.68
N SER A 329 -39.04 5.82 -2.25
CA SER A 329 -40.39 6.28 -1.90
C SER A 329 -41.45 5.24 -2.31
N LYS A 330 -42.46 5.08 -1.48
CA LYS A 330 -43.63 4.23 -1.78
C LYS A 330 -44.48 4.80 -2.91
N ILE A 331 -44.35 6.09 -3.21
CA ILE A 331 -45.11 6.77 -4.25
C ILE A 331 -44.24 7.14 -5.45
N THR A 332 -44.85 7.24 -6.59
CA THR A 332 -44.30 7.84 -7.81
C THR A 332 -45.17 9.03 -8.24
N LEU A 333 -44.56 10.00 -8.91
CA LEU A 333 -45.30 11.16 -9.42
C LEU A 333 -45.67 10.95 -10.90
N GLN A 334 -46.92 11.08 -11.22
CA GLN A 334 -47.43 11.03 -12.58
C GLN A 334 -47.87 12.45 -13.00
N PRO A 335 -47.12 13.10 -13.92
CA PRO A 335 -47.51 14.43 -14.41
C PRO A 335 -48.62 14.31 -15.42
N GLY A 336 -49.61 15.18 -15.28
CA GLY A 336 -50.71 15.36 -16.19
C GLY A 336 -50.87 16.83 -16.58
N LEU A 337 -51.34 17.07 -17.78
CA LEU A 337 -51.70 18.37 -18.26
C LEU A 337 -53.07 18.29 -18.93
N SER A 338 -54.01 19.11 -18.47
CA SER A 338 -55.29 19.25 -19.13
C SER A 338 -55.50 20.71 -19.59
N SER A 339 -56.02 20.88 -20.77
CA SER A 339 -56.51 22.17 -21.23
C SER A 339 -58.01 22.26 -20.98
N TRP A 340 -58.44 23.26 -20.25
CA TRP A 340 -59.86 23.49 -20.04
C TRP A 340 -60.37 24.38 -21.13
N ARG A 341 -61.28 23.88 -21.94
CA ARG A 341 -62.10 24.72 -22.81
C ARG A 341 -63.16 25.43 -22.00
N PHE A 342 -62.77 26.40 -21.21
CA PHE A 342 -63.64 27.53 -20.99
C PHE A 342 -63.40 28.48 -22.17
N GLU A 343 -64.44 28.88 -22.90
CA GLU A 343 -64.37 29.96 -23.86
C GLU A 343 -63.74 31.15 -23.13
N SER A 344 -62.46 31.40 -23.44
CA SER A 344 -61.77 32.53 -22.90
C SER A 344 -62.47 33.76 -23.47
N VAL A 345 -63.02 34.59 -22.62
CA VAL A 345 -63.63 35.91 -23.01
C VAL A 345 -62.51 36.80 -23.61
N PHE A 346 -61.26 36.36 -23.52
CA PHE A 346 -60.08 37.06 -24.03
C PHE A 346 -59.40 36.22 -25.11
N PRO A 347 -59.40 36.68 -26.38
CA PRO A 347 -58.67 36.04 -27.44
C PRO A 347 -57.16 36.05 -27.13
N GLY A 348 -56.44 34.92 -27.43
CA GLY A 348 -54.99 34.79 -27.23
C GLY A 348 -54.55 34.21 -25.86
N ILE A 349 -55.50 33.79 -25.03
CA ILE A 349 -55.23 33.20 -23.71
C ILE A 349 -55.80 31.77 -23.65
N ASN A 350 -54.99 30.81 -23.19
CA ASN A 350 -55.44 29.47 -22.90
C ASN A 350 -55.50 29.23 -21.39
N ASN A 351 -56.41 28.36 -20.98
CA ASN A 351 -56.47 27.87 -19.61
C ASN A 351 -55.85 26.50 -19.56
N TYR A 352 -54.83 26.33 -18.74
CA TYR A 352 -54.16 25.04 -18.48
C TYR A 352 -54.33 24.68 -17.01
N GLN A 353 -54.43 23.40 -16.76
CA GLN A 353 -54.27 22.84 -15.43
C GLN A 353 -53.13 21.83 -15.46
N PHE A 354 -52.09 22.13 -14.73
CA PHE A 354 -51.05 21.14 -14.39
C PHE A 354 -51.56 20.31 -13.23
N ASP A 355 -51.33 19.04 -13.35
CA ASP A 355 -51.83 18.02 -12.45
C ASP A 355 -50.74 16.98 -12.18
N ILE A 356 -50.23 16.96 -10.97
CA ILE A 356 -49.21 15.97 -10.57
C ILE A 356 -49.85 15.08 -9.54
N LEU A 357 -50.02 13.81 -9.90
CA LEU A 357 -50.66 12.80 -9.07
C LEU A 357 -49.62 11.87 -8.45
N ALA A 358 -49.69 11.69 -7.13
CA ALA A 358 -48.94 10.67 -6.45
C ALA A 358 -49.64 9.29 -6.54
N VAL A 359 -48.90 8.24 -6.86
CA VAL A 359 -49.45 6.89 -7.03
C VAL A 359 -48.58 5.89 -6.28
N PRO A 360 -49.14 5.11 -5.34
CA PRO A 360 -50.52 5.15 -4.83
C PRO A 360 -50.78 6.40 -3.94
N GLY A 361 -51.98 6.97 -4.07
CA GLY A 361 -52.33 8.23 -3.39
C GLY A 361 -52.41 8.14 -1.87
N ASN A 362 -52.82 7.00 -1.34
CA ASN A 362 -52.93 6.76 0.10
C ASN A 362 -51.59 6.74 0.84
N ASP A 363 -50.47 6.59 0.12
CA ASP A 363 -49.12 6.62 0.66
C ASP A 363 -48.47 8.02 0.52
N SER A 364 -49.14 8.99 -0.05
CA SER A 364 -48.65 10.39 -0.21
C SER A 364 -48.95 11.21 1.05
N GLU A 365 -47.94 11.91 1.56
CA GLU A 365 -48.08 12.85 2.69
C GLU A 365 -48.14 14.31 2.19
N LYS A 366 -47.13 14.70 1.40
CA LYS A 366 -46.94 16.08 0.96
C LYS A 366 -46.41 16.13 -0.46
N LEU A 367 -46.91 17.10 -1.24
CA LEU A 367 -46.37 17.45 -2.55
C LEU A 367 -45.95 18.93 -2.56
N TYR A 368 -44.79 19.22 -3.13
CA TYR A 368 -44.27 20.55 -3.34
C TYR A 368 -44.12 20.78 -4.84
N GLY A 369 -44.64 21.92 -5.33
CA GLY A 369 -44.55 22.22 -6.75
C GLY A 369 -44.33 23.71 -7.02
N LYS A 370 -43.62 24.01 -8.11
CA LYS A 370 -43.35 25.36 -8.60
C LYS A 370 -43.62 25.43 -10.09
N TYR A 371 -44.27 26.56 -10.50
CA TYR A 371 -44.56 26.88 -11.87
C TYR A 371 -43.81 28.13 -12.32
N PHE A 372 -43.27 28.09 -13.54
CA PHE A 372 -42.67 29.24 -14.24
C PHE A 372 -43.29 29.41 -15.62
N GLU A 373 -43.32 30.65 -16.09
CA GLU A 373 -43.78 31.02 -17.43
C GLU A 373 -42.66 31.73 -18.19
N ASP A 374 -42.51 31.42 -19.46
CA ASP A 374 -41.50 31.93 -20.39
C ASP A 374 -40.05 31.58 -20.07
N THR A 375 -39.65 31.63 -18.83
CA THR A 375 -38.27 31.39 -18.44
C THR A 375 -38.20 30.26 -17.40
N ASP A 376 -37.36 29.26 -17.66
CA ASP A 376 -37.04 28.24 -16.67
C ASP A 376 -35.99 28.78 -15.68
N GLU A 377 -36.44 29.41 -14.59
CA GLU A 377 -35.55 30.01 -13.59
C GLU A 377 -34.67 29.01 -12.86
N TRP A 378 -35.00 27.72 -12.99
CA TRP A 378 -34.22 26.64 -12.35
C TRP A 378 -33.39 25.81 -13.35
N ALA A 379 -33.32 26.27 -14.60
CA ALA A 379 -32.47 25.66 -15.59
C ALA A 379 -30.99 25.65 -15.13
N GLY A 380 -30.33 24.50 -15.21
CA GLY A 380 -28.92 24.35 -14.84
C GLY A 380 -28.63 24.22 -13.34
N LYS A 381 -29.66 24.30 -12.47
CA LYS A 381 -29.49 23.99 -11.04
C LYS A 381 -29.32 22.48 -10.82
N THR A 382 -28.59 22.13 -9.79
CA THR A 382 -28.46 20.74 -9.33
C THR A 382 -29.78 20.24 -8.71
N SER A 383 -29.95 18.93 -8.63
CA SER A 383 -31.12 18.32 -7.98
C SER A 383 -31.27 18.77 -6.52
N ALA A 384 -30.18 18.88 -5.79
CA ALA A 384 -30.16 19.32 -4.39
C ALA A 384 -30.65 20.78 -4.24
N GLU A 385 -30.19 21.70 -5.10
CA GLU A 385 -30.63 23.09 -5.11
C GLU A 385 -32.13 23.21 -5.46
N ILE A 386 -32.62 22.39 -6.41
CA ILE A 386 -34.04 22.38 -6.76
C ILE A 386 -34.88 21.87 -5.59
N VAL A 387 -34.44 20.80 -4.88
CA VAL A 387 -35.14 20.32 -3.67
C VAL A 387 -35.22 21.42 -2.61
N GLU A 388 -34.12 22.11 -2.31
CA GLU A 388 -34.09 23.20 -1.33
C GLU A 388 -35.05 24.32 -1.68
N LEU A 389 -35.19 24.67 -2.97
CA LEU A 389 -36.09 25.67 -3.45
C LEU A 389 -37.55 25.21 -3.41
N LEU A 390 -37.83 23.94 -3.75
CA LEU A 390 -39.19 23.38 -3.65
C LEU A 390 -39.68 23.35 -2.22
N LEU A 391 -38.82 23.03 -1.24
CA LEU A 391 -39.18 22.99 0.17
C LEU A 391 -39.51 24.37 0.77
N LYS A 392 -39.18 25.48 0.08
CA LYS A 392 -39.61 26.85 0.44
C LYS A 392 -41.03 27.17 -0.02
N GLU A 393 -41.59 26.38 -0.92
CA GLU A 393 -43.00 26.52 -1.36
C GLU A 393 -43.96 25.91 -0.32
N SER A 394 -45.22 26.32 -0.35
CA SER A 394 -46.23 25.73 0.53
C SER A 394 -46.55 24.30 0.10
N PRO A 395 -46.52 23.33 1.01
CA PRO A 395 -46.87 21.97 0.68
C PRO A 395 -48.35 21.79 0.41
N TYR A 396 -48.67 20.91 -0.51
CA TYR A 396 -50.01 20.34 -0.68
C TYR A 396 -50.11 19.07 0.13
N ALA A 397 -51.08 18.98 1.01
CA ALA A 397 -51.41 17.76 1.71
C ALA A 397 -52.28 16.85 0.81
N GLY A 398 -51.87 15.58 0.70
CA GLY A 398 -52.61 14.59 -0.09
C GLY A 398 -51.84 14.13 -1.35
N ASP A 399 -52.57 13.56 -2.28
CA ASP A 399 -52.04 12.80 -3.41
C ASP A 399 -51.97 13.58 -4.73
N ARG A 400 -52.36 14.86 -4.71
CA ARG A 400 -52.50 15.63 -5.96
C ARG A 400 -52.08 17.08 -5.79
N TRP A 401 -51.10 17.54 -6.56
CA TRP A 401 -50.72 18.93 -6.71
C TRP A 401 -51.32 19.50 -7.98
N MET A 402 -52.02 20.63 -7.90
CA MET A 402 -52.69 21.24 -9.02
C MET A 402 -52.29 22.73 -9.16
N ALA A 403 -52.10 23.17 -10.39
CA ALA A 403 -51.81 24.55 -10.70
C ALA A 403 -52.61 25.02 -11.92
N PRO A 404 -53.80 25.63 -11.74
CA PRO A 404 -54.53 26.28 -12.82
C PRO A 404 -53.78 27.53 -13.26
N ARG A 405 -53.61 27.74 -14.56
CA ARG A 405 -52.90 28.87 -15.15
C ARG A 405 -53.62 29.40 -16.38
N LYS A 406 -53.67 30.74 -16.51
CA LYS A 406 -54.07 31.43 -17.72
C LYS A 406 -52.81 31.88 -18.42
N VAL A 407 -52.55 31.34 -19.61
CA VAL A 407 -51.28 31.50 -20.32
C VAL A 407 -51.54 32.05 -21.73
N ALA A 408 -50.79 33.07 -22.11
CA ALA A 408 -50.86 33.63 -23.48
C ALA A 408 -50.35 32.57 -24.51
N TYR A 409 -50.77 32.78 -25.76
CA TYR A 409 -50.34 31.88 -26.83
C TYR A 409 -48.82 31.92 -27.04
N GLY A 410 -48.24 30.76 -27.34
CA GLY A 410 -46.83 30.60 -27.67
C GLY A 410 -45.87 30.61 -26.47
N LYS A 411 -46.37 30.73 -25.26
CA LYS A 411 -45.54 30.76 -24.05
C LYS A 411 -45.07 29.37 -23.61
N MET A 412 -43.83 29.31 -23.14
CA MET A 412 -43.29 28.12 -22.50
C MET A 412 -43.71 28.07 -21.03
N MET A 413 -44.02 26.89 -20.56
CA MET A 413 -44.41 26.63 -19.16
C MET A 413 -43.51 25.54 -18.57
N TYR A 414 -43.06 25.72 -17.35
CA TYR A 414 -42.22 24.81 -16.63
C TYR A 414 -42.80 24.51 -15.26
N VAL A 415 -42.89 23.24 -14.90
CA VAL A 415 -43.38 22.82 -13.59
C VAL A 415 -42.36 21.88 -12.99
N TYR A 416 -41.99 22.12 -11.77
CA TYR A 416 -41.20 21.21 -10.96
C TYR A 416 -42.02 20.71 -9.78
N CYS A 417 -41.97 19.42 -9.48
CA CYS A 417 -42.69 18.85 -8.34
C CYS A 417 -41.85 17.73 -7.69
N ILE A 418 -41.93 17.67 -6.35
CA ILE A 418 -41.43 16.58 -5.54
C ILE A 418 -42.52 16.14 -4.57
N GLY A 419 -42.63 14.84 -4.30
CA GLY A 419 -43.54 14.26 -3.34
C GLY A 419 -42.81 13.62 -2.18
N TYR A 420 -43.44 13.59 -1.02
CA TYR A 420 -43.01 12.84 0.14
C TYR A 420 -44.07 11.81 0.49
N ASP A 421 -43.65 10.57 0.71
CA ASP A 421 -44.55 9.52 1.18
C ASP A 421 -44.78 9.59 2.68
N THR A 422 -45.65 8.72 3.20
CA THR A 422 -46.01 8.64 4.62
C THR A 422 -44.86 8.30 5.56
N ASP A 423 -43.74 7.78 5.04
CA ASP A 423 -42.49 7.54 5.78
C ASP A 423 -41.54 8.75 5.72
N GLY A 424 -41.96 9.82 5.02
CA GLY A 424 -41.17 11.05 4.79
C GLY A 424 -40.05 10.84 3.76
N ILE A 425 -40.17 9.83 2.86
CA ILE A 425 -39.19 9.56 1.83
C ILE A 425 -39.56 10.27 0.55
N PRO A 426 -38.68 11.10 -0.04
CA PRO A 426 -38.99 11.86 -1.24
C PRO A 426 -39.02 10.98 -2.50
N THR A 427 -39.82 11.39 -3.48
CA THR A 427 -39.75 10.93 -4.86
C THR A 427 -38.55 11.56 -5.57
N ASP A 428 -38.25 11.13 -6.78
CA ASP A 428 -37.48 11.92 -7.71
C ASP A 428 -38.28 13.17 -8.11
N ILE A 429 -37.60 14.25 -8.55
CA ILE A 429 -38.24 15.46 -9.04
C ILE A 429 -38.84 15.17 -10.42
N VAL A 430 -40.11 15.55 -10.62
CA VAL A 430 -40.70 15.57 -11.94
C VAL A 430 -40.64 16.99 -12.47
N LYS A 431 -40.05 17.16 -13.66
CA LYS A 431 -40.09 18.41 -14.45
C LYS A 431 -41.02 18.22 -15.63
N LEU A 432 -42.05 19.03 -15.74
CA LEU A 432 -42.95 19.12 -16.90
C LEU A 432 -42.64 20.40 -17.66
N THR A 433 -42.41 20.27 -18.97
CA THR A 433 -42.24 21.39 -19.90
C THR A 433 -43.34 21.33 -20.93
N HIS A 434 -44.02 22.44 -21.16
CA HIS A 434 -45.09 22.52 -22.17
C HIS A 434 -45.13 23.89 -22.84
N GLN A 435 -45.33 23.91 -24.16
CA GLN A 435 -45.58 25.16 -24.90
C GLN A 435 -47.06 25.34 -25.09
N SER A 436 -47.59 26.51 -24.71
CA SER A 436 -48.98 26.84 -24.95
C SER A 436 -49.28 26.90 -26.46
N LYS A 437 -50.54 26.70 -26.85
CA LYS A 437 -50.97 26.77 -28.25
C LYS A 437 -50.53 28.08 -28.89
N ASN A 438 -50.08 28.01 -30.13
CA ASN A 438 -49.66 29.18 -30.90
C ASN A 438 -50.83 29.87 -31.61
N THR A 439 -51.91 29.12 -31.95
CA THR A 439 -53.09 29.63 -32.62
C THR A 439 -54.33 28.82 -32.20
N GLU A 440 -55.52 29.30 -32.49
CA GLU A 440 -56.74 28.53 -32.29
C GLU A 440 -56.67 27.18 -33.00
N GLY A 441 -56.70 26.12 -32.25
CA GLY A 441 -56.78 24.75 -32.79
C GLY A 441 -55.45 23.95 -32.82
N SER A 442 -54.26 24.56 -32.67
CA SER A 442 -53.00 23.80 -32.59
C SER A 442 -52.66 23.44 -31.14
N GLU A 443 -52.32 22.17 -30.90
CA GLU A 443 -51.84 21.74 -29.59
C GLU A 443 -50.36 22.02 -29.44
N GLY A 444 -49.93 22.51 -28.26
CA GLY A 444 -48.53 22.66 -27.91
C GLY A 444 -47.85 21.32 -27.62
N SER A 445 -46.54 21.28 -27.73
CA SER A 445 -45.74 20.12 -27.31
C SER A 445 -45.51 20.15 -25.80
N GLY A 446 -45.50 18.98 -25.18
CA GLY A 446 -45.17 18.83 -23.76
C GLY A 446 -44.23 17.64 -23.54
N MET A 447 -43.32 17.76 -22.58
CA MET A 447 -42.40 16.71 -22.19
C MET A 447 -42.32 16.64 -20.67
N ALA A 448 -42.37 15.46 -20.13
CA ALA A 448 -42.06 15.18 -18.73
C ALA A 448 -40.68 14.55 -18.61
N GLN A 449 -39.91 14.99 -17.64
CA GLN A 449 -38.58 14.51 -17.33
C GLN A 449 -38.50 14.21 -15.84
N THR A 450 -37.83 13.10 -15.47
CA THR A 450 -37.49 12.77 -14.10
C THR A 450 -36.06 13.23 -13.80
N ILE A 451 -35.84 13.88 -12.69
CA ILE A 451 -34.53 14.30 -12.19
C ILE A 451 -34.29 13.53 -10.90
N SER A 452 -33.31 12.62 -10.93
CA SER A 452 -32.95 11.80 -9.76
C SER A 452 -32.32 12.65 -8.66
N ILE A 453 -32.64 12.33 -7.40
CA ILE A 453 -32.13 13.00 -6.20
C ILE A 453 -31.43 12.00 -5.28
N ASP A 454 -30.47 12.49 -4.48
CA ASP A 454 -29.95 11.73 -3.34
C ASP A 454 -30.95 11.83 -2.18
N LYS A 455 -31.68 10.76 -1.96
CA LYS A 455 -32.77 10.71 -0.97
C LYS A 455 -32.28 10.72 0.47
N THR A 456 -31.04 10.31 0.69
CA THR A 456 -30.44 10.31 2.03
C THR A 456 -30.20 11.72 2.53
N GLU A 457 -29.65 12.60 1.68
CA GLU A 457 -29.44 14.02 2.01
C GLU A 457 -30.76 14.77 2.10
N THR A 458 -31.69 14.50 1.19
CA THR A 458 -32.98 15.16 1.11
C THR A 458 -33.86 14.89 2.34
N ILE A 459 -33.81 13.68 2.91
CA ILE A 459 -34.55 13.38 4.16
C ILE A 459 -34.00 14.17 5.34
N ALA A 460 -32.72 14.45 5.38
CA ALA A 460 -32.08 15.24 6.44
C ALA A 460 -32.52 16.72 6.38
N VAL A 461 -32.73 17.27 5.18
CA VAL A 461 -33.17 18.67 4.97
C VAL A 461 -34.65 18.85 5.27
N ALA A 462 -35.49 17.83 5.04
CA ALA A 462 -36.92 17.88 5.23
C ALA A 462 -37.39 17.69 6.69
N ARG A 463 -36.51 17.30 7.59
CA ARG A 463 -36.74 17.12 9.04
C ARG A 463 -36.38 18.37 9.82
#